data_2eb868d9860050aafd62e6e33ece7074
#
_entry.id   2eb868d9860050aafd62e6e33ece7074
#
_cell.length_a   1.000
_cell.length_b   1.000
_cell.length_c   1.000
_cell.angle_alpha   90.00
_cell.angle_beta   90.00
_cell.angle_gamma   90.00
#
_symmetry.space_group_name_H-M   'P 1'
#
loop_
_entity.id
_entity.type
_entity.pdbx_description
1 polymer ?
#
loop_
_entity_poly.entity_id
_entity_poly.type
_entity_poly.pdbx_seq_one_letter_code
_entity_poly.pdbx_strand_id
1 'polypeptide(L)'
;MEQTTIIPPSYLPMVVEAEQTTNIGETIIDAEIITEDTRSPFIEANSTAITLESLQNDCVIPNFAKDNEAVISHSQFIGATYQALKDFYRNEQIDEPQIRVSHIIRGRIPEAINKKSSELLPHEMTQYYERMAFCINVPTIYQDVNGNRLQLSIVGVKSYGRDNLNGKLTGQKFSIAVGFQNTVCCNQCIWTDGYSDDIRAISPGEIYQHTLRLLDTYDMAKHIYLLQSLGDLYLSETQFALILGKMRLYNYLPQRIQRGIPEMLITDSMVNSVARQYYRDPNFRVTDSGELSMWDFYNLITGACKKGCYIDTFLDRQANALTTSLGIAEGLRDEDSGYSWFIS
;
A
#
# COMPACT_ATOMS: atom_id res chain seq x y z
N MET A 1 -31.82 13.75 -47.52
CA MET A 1 -30.78 13.00 -46.80
C MET A 1 -30.54 13.73 -45.49
N GLU A 2 -31.23 13.29 -44.45
CA GLU A 2 -31.12 13.87 -43.10
C GLU A 2 -29.92 13.22 -42.36
N GLN A 3 -29.06 14.08 -41.86
CA GLN A 3 -27.92 13.63 -41.00
C GLN A 3 -28.45 13.43 -39.58
N THR A 4 -28.43 12.19 -39.13
CA THR A 4 -28.80 11.83 -37.77
C THR A 4 -27.58 12.04 -36.87
N THR A 5 -27.64 13.08 -36.07
CA THR A 5 -26.63 13.35 -35.01
C THR A 5 -26.89 12.41 -33.83
N ILE A 6 -25.94 11.50 -33.52
CA ILE A 6 -26.02 10.63 -32.35
C ILE A 6 -25.51 11.42 -31.14
N ILE A 7 -26.38 11.69 -30.18
CA ILE A 7 -26.06 12.29 -28.89
C ILE A 7 -25.70 11.14 -27.95
N PRO A 8 -24.55 11.18 -27.22
CA PRO A 8 -24.22 10.17 -26.23
C PRO A 8 -25.10 10.32 -24.97
N PRO A 9 -25.46 9.24 -24.29
CA PRO A 9 -26.35 9.28 -23.14
C PRO A 9 -25.66 9.97 -21.93
N SER A 10 -26.33 11.02 -21.46
CA SER A 10 -26.00 11.69 -20.19
C SER A 10 -26.33 10.77 -19.02
N TYR A 11 -25.39 10.59 -18.11
CA TYR A 11 -25.62 9.92 -16.82
C TYR A 11 -26.53 10.81 -15.96
N LEU A 12 -27.79 10.41 -15.82
CA LEU A 12 -28.69 10.88 -14.77
C LEU A 12 -28.63 9.86 -13.60
N PRO A 13 -28.61 10.31 -12.35
CA PRO A 13 -28.72 9.39 -11.22
C PRO A 13 -30.11 8.78 -11.18
N MET A 14 -30.19 7.45 -11.12
CA MET A 14 -31.43 6.73 -10.90
C MET A 14 -31.99 7.04 -9.51
N VAL A 15 -33.10 7.74 -9.44
CA VAL A 15 -33.93 7.83 -8.24
C VAL A 15 -34.71 6.53 -8.16
N VAL A 16 -34.40 5.69 -7.14
CA VAL A 16 -35.25 4.53 -6.83
C VAL A 16 -36.38 5.03 -5.95
N GLU A 17 -37.59 5.00 -6.45
CA GLU A 17 -38.82 5.19 -5.66
C GLU A 17 -38.96 4.02 -4.69
N ALA A 18 -39.10 4.34 -3.40
CA ALA A 18 -39.40 3.35 -2.37
C ALA A 18 -40.91 3.03 -2.36
N GLU A 19 -41.23 1.80 -2.68
CA GLU A 19 -42.57 1.25 -2.40
C GLU A 19 -42.74 1.00 -0.90
N GLN A 20 -43.82 1.57 -0.36
CA GLN A 20 -44.26 1.36 1.03
C GLN A 20 -44.82 -0.04 1.18
N THR A 21 -44.27 -0.82 2.12
CA THR A 21 -45.01 -1.92 2.72
C THR A 21 -44.89 -1.89 4.25
N THR A 22 -46.05 -2.04 4.83
CA THR A 22 -46.52 -1.92 6.21
C THR A 22 -45.78 -2.80 7.24
N ASN A 23 -45.54 -2.16 8.40
CA ASN A 23 -45.41 -2.67 9.79
C ASN A 23 -45.39 -4.16 10.04
N ILE A 24 -44.34 -4.65 10.74
CA ILE A 24 -44.39 -5.52 11.93
C ILE A 24 -43.08 -5.36 12.73
N GLY A 25 -43.21 -4.97 14.02
CA GLY A 25 -42.29 -5.36 15.11
C GLY A 25 -40.99 -4.59 15.23
N GLU A 26 -40.97 -3.59 16.10
CA GLU A 26 -39.80 -2.94 16.62
C GLU A 26 -38.84 -3.92 17.28
N THR A 27 -37.63 -4.04 16.75
CA THR A 27 -36.44 -4.33 17.53
C THR A 27 -35.38 -3.32 17.04
N ILE A 28 -35.20 -2.28 17.85
CA ILE A 28 -34.13 -1.29 17.62
C ILE A 28 -32.83 -2.01 17.94
N ILE A 29 -32.11 -2.41 16.92
CA ILE A 29 -30.68 -2.67 17.02
C ILE A 29 -30.03 -1.37 16.54
N ASP A 30 -29.36 -0.67 17.45
CA ASP A 30 -28.48 0.43 17.12
C ASP A 30 -27.40 -0.12 16.18
N ALA A 31 -27.67 -0.06 14.87
CA ALA A 31 -26.65 -0.23 13.87
C ALA A 31 -25.87 1.10 13.83
N GLU A 32 -24.69 1.12 14.43
CA GLU A 32 -23.69 2.13 14.10
C GLU A 32 -23.55 2.13 12.58
N ILE A 33 -24.01 3.22 11.95
CA ILE A 33 -23.77 3.48 10.54
C ILE A 33 -22.27 3.74 10.42
N ILE A 34 -21.50 2.68 10.20
CA ILE A 34 -20.14 2.80 9.70
C ILE A 34 -20.34 3.37 8.28
N THR A 35 -20.12 4.66 8.13
CA THR A 35 -19.95 5.28 6.82
C THR A 35 -18.69 4.64 6.23
N GLU A 36 -18.86 3.58 5.44
CA GLU A 36 -17.77 3.02 4.65
C GLU A 36 -17.22 4.16 3.80
N ASP A 37 -15.97 4.53 4.04
CA ASP A 37 -15.24 5.42 3.16
C ASP A 37 -15.20 4.75 1.79
N THR A 38 -15.96 5.28 0.82
CA THR A 38 -16.11 4.72 -0.53
C THR A 38 -14.81 4.76 -1.32
N ARG A 39 -13.75 5.34 -0.75
CA ARG A 39 -12.44 5.37 -1.38
C ARG A 39 -11.77 3.99 -1.36
N SER A 40 -11.08 3.68 -2.44
CA SER A 40 -10.27 2.47 -2.56
C SER A 40 -9.21 2.42 -1.44
N PRO A 41 -9.02 1.29 -0.72
CA PRO A 41 -8.02 1.19 0.33
C PRO A 41 -6.59 1.35 -0.22
N PHE A 42 -5.62 1.76 0.61
CA PHE A 42 -4.22 1.91 0.20
C PHE A 42 -3.53 0.58 -0.13
N ILE A 43 -4.03 -0.54 0.39
CA ILE A 43 -3.66 -1.91 0.03
C ILE A 43 -4.92 -2.78 0.00
N GLU A 44 -5.10 -3.54 -1.08
CA GLU A 44 -6.29 -4.38 -1.29
C GLU A 44 -6.01 -5.86 -0.99
N ALA A 45 -4.95 -6.39 -1.57
CA ALA A 45 -4.66 -7.82 -1.65
C ALA A 45 -4.72 -8.56 -0.29
N ASN A 46 -5.65 -9.49 -0.17
CA ASN A 46 -5.81 -10.39 0.99
C ASN A 46 -5.74 -9.69 2.35
N SER A 47 -6.20 -8.45 2.41
CA SER A 47 -6.22 -7.65 3.64
C SER A 47 -7.63 -7.19 3.97
N THR A 48 -7.92 -7.05 5.26
CA THR A 48 -9.17 -6.53 5.79
C THR A 48 -8.92 -5.27 6.60
N ALA A 49 -9.88 -4.34 6.61
CA ALA A 49 -9.83 -3.18 7.48
C ALA A 49 -10.11 -3.59 8.93
N ILE A 50 -9.47 -2.92 9.87
CA ILE A 50 -9.72 -3.06 11.30
C ILE A 50 -9.53 -1.71 12.00
N THR A 51 -10.22 -1.50 13.10
CA THR A 51 -10.04 -0.31 13.93
C THR A 51 -8.85 -0.47 14.88
N LEU A 52 -8.26 0.64 15.32
CA LEU A 52 -7.20 0.61 16.33
C LEU A 52 -7.74 0.05 17.66
N GLU A 53 -8.98 0.35 18.00
CA GLU A 53 -9.65 -0.15 19.21
C GLU A 53 -9.75 -1.67 19.19
N SER A 54 -10.19 -2.27 18.08
CA SER A 54 -10.24 -3.73 17.96
C SER A 54 -8.86 -4.38 18.03
N LEU A 55 -7.81 -3.73 17.48
CA LEU A 55 -6.43 -4.22 17.64
C LEU A 55 -5.97 -4.21 19.10
N GLN A 56 -6.42 -3.23 19.89
CA GLN A 56 -6.03 -3.08 21.30
C GLN A 56 -6.81 -4.03 22.23
N ASN A 57 -8.11 -4.18 21.99
CA ASN A 57 -9.02 -4.83 22.93
C ASN A 57 -9.26 -6.32 22.61
N ASP A 58 -9.28 -6.67 21.31
CA ASP A 58 -9.69 -8.03 20.89
C ASP A 58 -8.50 -8.92 20.53
N CYS A 59 -7.31 -8.35 20.34
CA CYS A 59 -6.15 -9.08 19.85
C CYS A 59 -5.12 -9.33 20.95
N VAL A 60 -4.62 -10.57 21.03
CA VAL A 60 -3.46 -10.90 21.86
C VAL A 60 -2.17 -10.61 21.09
N ILE A 61 -1.09 -10.38 21.82
CA ILE A 61 0.25 -10.32 21.24
C ILE A 61 0.77 -11.76 21.20
N PRO A 62 1.08 -12.31 20.00
CA PRO A 62 1.60 -13.67 19.92
C PRO A 62 2.99 -13.74 20.53
N ASN A 63 3.20 -14.68 21.43
CA ASN A 63 4.50 -14.98 21.98
C ASN A 63 5.05 -16.25 21.32
N PHE A 64 5.91 -16.07 20.32
CA PHE A 64 6.38 -17.19 19.49
C PHE A 64 7.55 -17.97 20.06
N ALA A 65 7.93 -17.81 21.31
CA ALA A 65 8.92 -18.76 21.80
C ALA A 65 10.10 -18.24 22.60
N LYS A 66 10.14 -17.03 23.03
CA LYS A 66 11.28 -16.60 23.84
C LYS A 66 10.78 -15.95 25.11
N ASP A 67 10.82 -16.74 26.16
CA ASP A 67 10.58 -16.27 27.52
C ASP A 67 11.39 -15.00 27.76
N ASN A 68 10.75 -13.93 28.19
CA ASN A 68 11.30 -12.63 28.62
C ASN A 68 11.62 -11.57 27.56
N GLU A 69 11.21 -11.67 26.31
CA GLU A 69 11.30 -10.55 25.38
C GLU A 69 9.95 -9.81 25.30
N ALA A 70 9.97 -8.50 25.54
CA ALA A 70 8.79 -7.67 25.31
C ALA A 70 8.51 -7.60 23.81
N VAL A 71 7.35 -8.11 23.37
CA VAL A 71 6.93 -8.00 21.98
C VAL A 71 6.17 -6.70 21.81
N ILE A 72 6.61 -5.85 20.87
CA ILE A 72 5.92 -4.63 20.51
C ILE A 72 4.67 -5.00 19.69
N SER A 73 3.50 -4.63 20.17
CA SER A 73 2.24 -4.90 19.48
C SER A 73 2.07 -4.04 18.21
N HIS A 74 1.14 -4.46 17.34
CA HIS A 74 0.72 -3.64 16.20
C HIS A 74 0.21 -2.26 16.64
N SER A 75 -0.61 -2.20 17.69
CA SER A 75 -1.15 -0.94 18.23
C SER A 75 -0.06 -0.04 18.81
N GLN A 76 0.94 -0.58 19.49
CA GLN A 76 2.09 0.19 19.99
C GLN A 76 2.93 0.75 18.85
N PHE A 77 3.12 0.01 17.77
CA PHE A 77 3.82 0.48 16.58
C PHE A 77 3.08 1.66 15.94
N ILE A 78 1.77 1.52 15.71
CA ILE A 78 0.92 2.59 15.18
C ILE A 78 1.00 3.83 16.09
N GLY A 79 0.81 3.64 17.40
CA GLY A 79 0.80 4.73 18.37
C GLY A 79 2.12 5.50 18.42
N ALA A 80 3.27 4.80 18.39
CA ALA A 80 4.59 5.43 18.39
C ALA A 80 4.84 6.27 17.12
N THR A 81 4.45 5.73 15.95
CA THR A 81 4.56 6.43 14.67
C THR A 81 3.62 7.63 14.60
N TYR A 82 2.37 7.48 15.03
CA TYR A 82 1.37 8.55 15.06
C TYR A 82 1.78 9.70 15.98
N GLN A 83 2.34 9.38 17.16
CA GLN A 83 2.86 10.39 18.07
C GLN A 83 4.06 11.14 17.48
N ALA A 84 4.97 10.44 16.81
CA ALA A 84 6.10 11.08 16.15
C ALA A 84 5.65 12.08 15.07
N LEU A 85 4.62 11.72 14.29
CA LEU A 85 4.01 12.61 13.30
C LEU A 85 3.40 13.85 13.93
N LYS A 86 2.63 13.69 15.02
CA LYS A 86 2.01 14.82 15.75
C LYS A 86 3.05 15.77 16.32
N ASP A 87 4.16 15.25 16.80
CA ASP A 87 5.22 16.06 17.37
C ASP A 87 6.08 16.76 16.31
N PHE A 88 6.23 16.15 15.13
CA PHE A 88 6.96 16.71 14.00
C PHE A 88 6.12 17.75 13.24
N TYR A 89 4.87 17.42 12.90
CA TYR A 89 3.94 18.25 12.13
C TYR A 89 2.88 18.91 13.03
N ARG A 90 3.30 19.69 14.03
CA ARG A 90 2.43 20.23 15.10
C ARG A 90 1.28 21.10 14.62
N ASN A 91 1.43 21.74 13.46
CA ASN A 91 0.46 22.70 12.92
C ASN A 91 -0.36 22.10 11.76
N GLU A 92 -0.15 20.84 11.44
CA GLU A 92 -0.80 20.17 10.32
C GLU A 92 -1.95 19.28 10.80
N GLN A 93 -2.94 19.10 9.94
CA GLN A 93 -3.99 18.12 10.18
C GLN A 93 -3.40 16.72 9.89
N ILE A 94 -3.57 15.81 10.83
CA ILE A 94 -3.13 14.42 10.71
C ILE A 94 -4.37 13.55 10.86
N ASP A 95 -4.65 12.76 9.83
CA ASP A 95 -5.79 11.84 9.81
C ASP A 95 -5.55 10.66 10.77
N GLU A 96 -6.64 10.04 11.21
CA GLU A 96 -6.57 8.79 11.97
C GLU A 96 -5.97 7.67 11.10
N PRO A 97 -5.20 6.74 11.70
CA PRO A 97 -4.59 5.65 10.97
C PRO A 97 -5.60 4.74 10.27
N GLN A 98 -5.48 4.58 8.97
CA GLN A 98 -6.16 3.52 8.23
C GLN A 98 -5.36 2.23 8.41
N ILE A 99 -6.00 1.17 8.92
CA ILE A 99 -5.31 -0.06 9.30
C ILE A 99 -5.82 -1.21 8.45
N ARG A 100 -4.89 -1.99 7.90
CA ARG A 100 -5.16 -3.20 7.13
C ARG A 100 -4.38 -4.37 7.71
N VAL A 101 -5.04 -5.50 7.88
CA VAL A 101 -4.46 -6.71 8.49
C VAL A 101 -4.64 -7.93 7.58
N SER A 102 -3.79 -8.93 7.77
CA SER A 102 -3.94 -10.25 7.15
C SER A 102 -5.21 -10.96 7.69
N HIS A 103 -5.45 -12.17 7.20
CA HIS A 103 -6.50 -13.01 7.79
C HIS A 103 -6.27 -13.22 9.30
N ILE A 104 -7.36 -13.35 10.04
CA ILE A 104 -7.36 -13.59 11.47
C ILE A 104 -6.79 -14.97 11.79
N ILE A 105 -5.90 -15.05 12.77
CA ILE A 105 -5.43 -16.31 13.33
C ILE A 105 -6.07 -16.47 14.70
N ARG A 106 -6.80 -17.56 14.85
CA ARG A 106 -7.51 -17.91 16.10
C ARG A 106 -6.72 -18.96 16.86
N GLY A 107 -6.63 -18.74 18.15
CA GLY A 107 -5.98 -19.64 19.10
C GLY A 107 -6.81 -19.79 20.36
N ARG A 108 -6.17 -20.26 21.42
CA ARG A 108 -6.77 -20.44 22.74
C ARG A 108 -5.74 -20.13 23.82
N ILE A 109 -6.21 -19.81 25.01
CA ILE A 109 -5.34 -19.64 26.18
C ILE A 109 -4.68 -20.98 26.55
N PRO A 110 -3.54 -20.99 27.25
CA PRO A 110 -2.81 -22.21 27.62
C PRO A 110 -3.67 -23.21 28.40
N GLU A 111 -4.55 -22.74 29.26
CA GLU A 111 -5.45 -23.55 30.11
C GLU A 111 -6.48 -24.33 29.28
N ALA A 112 -6.82 -23.84 28.11
CA ALA A 112 -7.80 -24.44 27.20
C ALA A 112 -7.18 -25.30 26.07
N ILE A 113 -5.86 -25.54 26.10
CA ILE A 113 -5.13 -26.21 25.01
C ILE A 113 -5.68 -27.58 24.66
N ASN A 114 -6.17 -28.31 25.65
CA ASN A 114 -6.71 -29.67 25.50
C ASN A 114 -8.22 -29.73 25.26
N LYS A 115 -8.93 -28.58 25.26
CA LYS A 115 -10.36 -28.53 24.99
C LYS A 115 -10.65 -28.69 23.50
N LYS A 116 -11.78 -29.32 23.17
CA LYS A 116 -12.30 -29.33 21.80
C LYS A 116 -12.77 -27.92 21.41
N SER A 117 -12.73 -27.57 20.14
CA SER A 117 -13.18 -26.25 19.66
C SER A 117 -14.63 -25.93 20.01
N SER A 118 -15.51 -26.96 20.12
CA SER A 118 -16.91 -26.83 20.53
C SER A 118 -17.12 -26.59 22.03
N GLU A 119 -16.09 -26.79 22.83
CA GLU A 119 -16.12 -26.68 24.31
C GLU A 119 -15.42 -25.39 24.79
N LEU A 120 -14.88 -24.59 23.86
CA LEU A 120 -14.19 -23.33 24.18
C LEU A 120 -15.19 -22.25 24.56
N LEU A 121 -14.95 -21.63 25.70
CA LEU A 121 -15.69 -20.44 26.13
C LEU A 121 -15.14 -19.18 25.44
N PRO A 122 -15.93 -18.10 25.28
CA PRO A 122 -15.48 -16.88 24.60
C PRO A 122 -14.16 -16.30 25.15
N HIS A 123 -13.97 -16.29 26.46
CA HIS A 123 -12.76 -15.80 27.13
C HIS A 123 -11.55 -16.73 27.01
N GLU A 124 -11.73 -17.95 26.52
CA GLU A 124 -10.65 -18.91 26.27
C GLU A 124 -10.13 -18.84 24.83
N MET A 125 -10.86 -18.16 23.96
CA MET A 125 -10.46 -17.93 22.57
C MET A 125 -9.55 -16.73 22.50
N THR A 126 -8.49 -16.86 21.71
CA THR A 126 -7.56 -15.76 21.40
C THR A 126 -7.53 -15.53 19.90
N GLN A 127 -7.21 -14.31 19.50
CA GLN A 127 -7.04 -13.97 18.11
C GLN A 127 -5.90 -12.97 17.93
N TYR A 128 -5.24 -13.03 16.78
CA TYR A 128 -4.24 -12.06 16.38
C TYR A 128 -4.12 -12.03 14.85
N TYR A 129 -3.44 -11.02 14.34
CA TYR A 129 -3.11 -10.86 12.94
C TYR A 129 -1.60 -10.96 12.76
N GLU A 130 -1.16 -11.84 11.87
CA GLU A 130 0.28 -12.06 11.60
C GLU A 130 0.92 -10.83 10.98
N ARG A 131 0.22 -10.18 10.04
CA ARG A 131 0.71 -9.02 9.29
C ARG A 131 -0.25 -7.86 9.43
N MET A 132 0.32 -6.68 9.57
CA MET A 132 -0.42 -5.43 9.62
C MET A 132 0.31 -4.37 8.82
N ALA A 133 -0.46 -3.56 8.09
CA ALA A 133 -0.03 -2.28 7.54
C ALA A 133 -0.97 -1.18 8.01
N PHE A 134 -0.44 0.02 8.20
CA PHE A 134 -1.23 1.22 8.42
C PHE A 134 -0.77 2.34 7.50
N CYS A 135 -1.69 3.26 7.21
CA CYS A 135 -1.42 4.49 6.48
C CYS A 135 -1.99 5.67 7.28
N ILE A 136 -1.17 6.70 7.49
CA ILE A 136 -1.54 7.95 8.12
C ILE A 136 -1.32 9.06 7.11
N ASN A 137 -2.36 9.83 6.81
CA ASN A 137 -2.28 10.93 5.87
C ASN A 137 -2.14 12.27 6.60
N VAL A 138 -1.44 13.20 5.96
CA VAL A 138 -1.33 14.61 6.37
C VAL A 138 -1.91 15.45 5.22
N PRO A 139 -3.25 15.59 5.12
CA PRO A 139 -3.91 16.15 3.96
C PRO A 139 -3.63 17.64 3.73
N THR A 140 -3.15 18.36 4.76
CA THR A 140 -2.73 19.75 4.64
C THR A 140 -1.38 19.93 3.96
N ILE A 141 -0.57 18.86 3.85
CA ILE A 141 0.67 18.83 3.07
C ILE A 141 0.40 18.08 1.78
N TYR A 142 0.24 18.79 0.69
CA TYR A 142 -0.06 18.21 -0.62
C TYR A 142 0.65 18.93 -1.77
N GLN A 143 0.75 18.26 -2.90
CA GLN A 143 1.24 18.79 -4.17
C GLN A 143 0.38 18.26 -5.33
N ASP A 144 0.16 19.12 -6.32
CA ASP A 144 -0.46 18.69 -7.58
C ASP A 144 0.67 18.27 -8.55
N VAL A 145 0.66 17.01 -8.94
CA VAL A 145 1.71 16.37 -9.76
C VAL A 145 1.04 15.67 -10.93
N ASN A 146 1.40 16.06 -12.15
CA ASN A 146 0.91 15.46 -13.40
C ASN A 146 -0.63 15.29 -13.43
N GLY A 147 -1.36 16.32 -12.98
CA GLY A 147 -2.83 16.32 -12.94
C GLY A 147 -3.46 15.58 -11.76
N ASN A 148 -2.66 15.05 -10.83
CA ASN A 148 -3.15 14.35 -9.65
C ASN A 148 -2.75 15.10 -8.38
N ARG A 149 -3.65 15.17 -7.40
CA ARG A 149 -3.32 15.64 -6.06
C ARG A 149 -2.70 14.51 -5.26
N LEU A 150 -1.50 14.76 -4.77
CA LEU A 150 -0.74 13.87 -3.89
C LEU A 150 -0.67 14.50 -2.51
N GLN A 151 -1.11 13.78 -1.47
CA GLN A 151 -1.00 14.19 -0.07
C GLN A 151 0.13 13.43 0.61
N LEU A 152 0.81 14.08 1.56
CA LEU A 152 1.84 13.40 2.36
C LEU A 152 1.22 12.24 3.11
N SER A 153 1.89 11.10 3.10
CA SER A 153 1.47 9.90 3.78
C SER A 153 2.63 9.16 4.41
N ILE A 154 2.34 8.54 5.54
CA ILE A 154 3.28 7.67 6.24
C ILE A 154 2.66 6.29 6.33
N VAL A 155 3.40 5.27 5.88
CA VAL A 155 2.94 3.89 5.85
C VAL A 155 3.88 3.04 6.69
N GLY A 156 3.32 2.25 7.60
CA GLY A 156 4.09 1.30 8.40
C GLY A 156 3.65 -0.13 8.14
N VAL A 157 4.60 -1.06 8.19
CA VAL A 157 4.36 -2.50 8.02
C VAL A 157 5.06 -3.29 9.11
N LYS A 158 4.35 -4.22 9.72
CA LYS A 158 4.88 -5.19 10.68
C LYS A 158 4.34 -6.59 10.40
N SER A 159 5.24 -7.58 10.52
CA SER A 159 4.90 -9.00 10.51
C SER A 159 5.60 -9.68 11.68
N TYR A 160 4.85 -10.36 12.53
CA TYR A 160 5.43 -11.09 13.67
C TYR A 160 6.34 -12.24 13.23
N GLY A 161 6.04 -12.89 12.10
CA GLY A 161 6.87 -13.98 11.57
C GLY A 161 8.27 -13.55 11.16
N ARG A 162 8.45 -12.27 10.77
CA ARG A 162 9.77 -11.73 10.46
C ARG A 162 10.66 -11.58 11.68
N ASP A 163 10.08 -11.43 12.87
CA ASP A 163 10.84 -11.29 14.13
C ASP A 163 11.57 -12.59 14.49
N ASN A 164 11.04 -13.76 14.09
CA ASN A 164 11.61 -15.08 14.37
C ASN A 164 12.86 -15.43 13.54
N LEU A 165 13.14 -14.67 12.48
CA LEU A 165 14.27 -14.93 11.58
C LEU A 165 15.61 -14.46 12.15
N ASN A 166 15.61 -13.74 13.28
CA ASN A 166 16.79 -13.08 13.83
C ASN A 166 17.12 -13.54 15.25
N GLY A 167 18.37 -13.30 15.66
CA GLY A 167 18.85 -13.64 17.00
C GLY A 167 18.17 -12.81 18.10
N LYS A 168 18.22 -13.32 19.34
CA LYS A 168 17.55 -12.75 20.53
C LYS A 168 17.86 -11.27 20.84
N LEU A 169 18.99 -10.76 20.38
CA LEU A 169 19.47 -9.40 20.71
C LEU A 169 19.24 -8.38 19.58
N THR A 170 18.63 -8.77 18.47
CA THR A 170 18.54 -7.92 17.28
C THR A 170 17.32 -7.01 17.24
N GLY A 171 16.41 -7.07 18.21
CA GLY A 171 15.16 -6.35 18.19
C GLY A 171 14.16 -6.86 17.15
N GLN A 172 12.94 -6.36 17.20
CA GLN A 172 11.89 -6.71 16.25
C GLN A 172 12.01 -5.87 14.99
N LYS A 173 11.58 -6.43 13.87
CA LYS A 173 11.65 -5.76 12.56
C LYS A 173 10.39 -4.95 12.26
N PHE A 174 10.60 -3.70 11.86
CA PHE A 174 9.57 -2.77 11.39
C PHE A 174 10.00 -2.15 10.08
N SER A 175 9.03 -1.83 9.23
CA SER A 175 9.28 -1.07 8.01
C SER A 175 8.40 0.17 8.02
N ILE A 176 8.97 1.34 7.73
CA ILE A 176 8.26 2.63 7.65
C ILE A 176 8.65 3.31 6.34
N ALA A 177 7.67 3.87 5.67
CA ALA A 177 7.87 4.73 4.52
C ALA A 177 7.17 6.07 4.71
N VAL A 178 7.86 7.14 4.35
CA VAL A 178 7.33 8.49 4.15
C VAL A 178 7.27 8.72 2.66
N GLY A 179 6.16 9.21 2.17
CA GLY A 179 5.95 9.45 0.75
C GLY A 179 4.65 10.19 0.49
N PHE A 180 4.04 9.94 -0.64
CA PHE A 180 2.78 10.56 -1.01
C PHE A 180 1.73 9.51 -1.35
N GLN A 181 0.47 9.85 -1.10
CA GLN A 181 -0.67 9.08 -1.56
C GLN A 181 -1.46 9.89 -2.59
N ASN A 182 -1.74 9.28 -3.73
CA ASN A 182 -2.67 9.85 -4.70
C ASN A 182 -4.09 9.84 -4.11
N THR A 183 -4.72 11.01 -4.04
CA THR A 183 -6.03 11.16 -3.39
C THR A 183 -7.19 10.50 -4.15
N VAL A 184 -7.01 10.19 -5.43
CA VAL A 184 -8.04 9.56 -6.27
C VAL A 184 -7.99 8.05 -6.20
N CYS A 185 -6.84 7.46 -6.52
CA CYS A 185 -6.67 6.00 -6.57
C CYS A 185 -6.10 5.39 -5.29
N CYS A 186 -5.70 6.21 -4.32
CA CYS A 186 -5.04 5.81 -3.07
C CYS A 186 -3.75 4.98 -3.27
N ASN A 187 -3.13 5.08 -4.45
CA ASN A 187 -1.81 4.49 -4.70
C ASN A 187 -0.75 5.22 -3.89
N GLN A 188 0.19 4.46 -3.35
CA GLN A 188 1.32 5.01 -2.61
C GLN A 188 2.47 5.33 -3.57
N CYS A 189 3.02 6.53 -3.44
CA CYS A 189 4.23 6.96 -4.13
C CYS A 189 5.35 6.97 -3.10
N ILE A 190 6.19 5.94 -3.11
CA ILE A 190 7.28 5.75 -2.15
C ILE A 190 8.60 5.81 -2.89
N TRP A 191 9.52 6.64 -2.38
CA TRP A 191 10.90 6.72 -2.84
C TRP A 191 11.85 6.15 -1.79
N THR A 192 12.99 5.63 -2.22
CA THR A 192 13.98 4.98 -1.35
C THR A 192 14.52 5.88 -0.24
N ASP A 193 14.60 7.18 -0.45
CA ASP A 193 15.02 8.17 0.55
C ASP A 193 14.05 8.26 1.74
N GLY A 194 12.75 8.10 1.49
CA GLY A 194 11.71 8.08 2.51
C GLY A 194 11.42 6.68 3.06
N TYR A 195 12.20 5.66 2.72
CA TYR A 195 11.90 4.29 3.07
C TYR A 195 13.00 3.63 3.93
N SER A 196 12.58 3.06 5.05
CA SER A 196 13.41 2.24 5.92
C SER A 196 12.75 0.88 6.12
N ASP A 197 13.36 -0.18 5.56
CA ASP A 197 12.83 -1.54 5.53
C ASP A 197 13.28 -2.41 6.71
N ASP A 198 14.32 -2.03 7.45
CA ASP A 198 14.92 -2.81 8.54
C ASP A 198 15.14 -1.97 9.81
N ILE A 199 14.08 -1.31 10.26
CA ILE A 199 14.10 -0.68 11.58
C ILE A 199 14.09 -1.78 12.62
N ARG A 200 15.12 -1.79 13.49
CA ARG A 200 15.22 -2.70 14.62
C ARG A 200 14.93 -1.96 15.90
N ALA A 201 13.92 -2.42 16.64
CA ALA A 201 13.49 -1.79 17.87
C ALA A 201 13.11 -2.82 18.93
N ILE A 202 13.44 -2.51 20.19
CA ILE A 202 13.06 -3.27 21.37
C ILE A 202 12.01 -2.53 22.22
N SER A 203 11.70 -1.30 21.86
CA SER A 203 10.69 -0.47 22.55
C SER A 203 9.95 0.44 21.58
N PRO A 204 8.72 0.85 21.91
CA PRO A 204 7.98 1.86 21.13
C PRO A 204 8.72 3.21 21.06
N GLY A 205 9.51 3.56 22.09
CA GLY A 205 10.32 4.77 22.09
C GLY A 205 11.40 4.78 21.02
N GLU A 206 11.99 3.63 20.70
CA GLU A 206 12.95 3.52 19.59
C GLU A 206 12.26 3.70 18.24
N ILE A 207 11.06 3.14 18.05
CA ILE A 207 10.25 3.36 16.85
C ILE A 207 9.95 4.85 16.65
N TYR A 208 9.53 5.52 17.73
CA TYR A 208 9.28 6.97 17.72
C TYR A 208 10.53 7.74 17.24
N GLN A 209 11.70 7.43 17.78
CA GLN A 209 12.97 8.10 17.40
C GLN A 209 13.37 7.79 15.95
N HIS A 210 13.17 6.55 15.48
CA HIS A 210 13.43 6.18 14.09
C HIS A 210 12.49 6.92 13.13
N THR A 211 11.22 7.04 13.50
CA THR A 211 10.24 7.80 12.71
C THR A 211 10.63 9.27 12.60
N LEU A 212 11.00 9.92 13.72
CA LEU A 212 11.44 11.32 13.68
C LEU A 212 12.67 11.51 12.80
N ARG A 213 13.66 10.62 12.87
CA ARG A 213 14.85 10.69 12.01
C ARG A 213 14.50 10.53 10.53
N LEU A 214 13.60 9.61 10.20
CA LEU A 214 13.16 9.40 8.83
C LEU A 214 12.44 10.65 8.29
N LEU A 215 11.57 11.28 9.08
CA LEU A 215 10.88 12.52 8.72
C LEU A 215 11.85 13.69 8.52
N ASP A 216 12.89 13.79 9.36
CA ASP A 216 13.91 14.86 9.30
C ASP A 216 14.82 14.71 8.08
N THR A 217 15.13 13.47 7.68
CA THR A 217 16.04 13.20 6.55
C THR A 217 15.35 13.13 5.20
N TYR A 218 14.03 12.96 5.16
CA TYR A 218 13.28 12.80 3.92
C TYR A 218 13.23 14.09 3.08
N ASP A 219 13.78 14.03 1.86
CA ASP A 219 13.76 15.13 0.89
C ASP A 219 12.46 15.12 0.07
N MET A 220 11.43 15.75 0.61
CA MET A 220 10.11 15.88 -0.02
C MET A 220 10.21 16.60 -1.38
N ALA A 221 11.00 17.66 -1.48
CA ALA A 221 11.10 18.45 -2.70
C ALA A 221 11.71 17.64 -3.85
N LYS A 222 12.76 16.89 -3.55
CA LYS A 222 13.39 15.99 -4.52
C LYS A 222 12.46 14.86 -4.94
N HIS A 223 11.71 14.26 -4.00
CA HIS A 223 10.74 13.22 -4.34
C HIS A 223 9.66 13.76 -5.29
N ILE A 224 9.08 14.92 -5.01
CA ILE A 224 8.10 15.58 -5.90
C ILE A 224 8.70 15.86 -7.28
N TYR A 225 9.92 16.37 -7.34
CA TYR A 225 10.62 16.61 -8.61
C TYR A 225 10.76 15.32 -9.44
N LEU A 226 11.13 14.21 -8.81
CA LEU A 226 11.24 12.91 -9.47
C LEU A 226 9.88 12.42 -10.01
N LEU A 227 8.80 12.59 -9.24
CA LEU A 227 7.45 12.23 -9.69
C LEU A 227 6.98 13.11 -10.85
N GLN A 228 7.26 14.42 -10.81
CA GLN A 228 6.93 15.35 -11.89
C GLN A 228 7.65 14.99 -13.18
N SER A 229 8.93 14.59 -13.10
CA SER A 229 9.74 14.24 -14.28
C SER A 229 9.21 13.03 -15.07
N LEU A 230 8.36 12.20 -14.47
CA LEU A 230 7.69 11.11 -15.17
C LEU A 230 6.58 11.59 -16.11
N GLY A 231 6.03 12.77 -15.88
CA GLY A 231 5.01 13.37 -16.76
C GLY A 231 5.57 13.88 -18.10
N ASP A 232 6.86 14.11 -18.18
CA ASP A 232 7.51 14.69 -19.37
C ASP A 232 7.89 13.66 -20.44
N LEU A 233 7.74 12.38 -20.16
CA LEU A 233 8.11 11.28 -21.04
C LEU A 233 6.89 10.40 -21.38
N TYR A 234 6.86 9.96 -22.63
CA TYR A 234 5.78 9.17 -23.18
C TYR A 234 6.29 7.89 -23.80
N LEU A 235 5.51 6.82 -23.67
CA LEU A 235 5.72 5.52 -24.30
C LEU A 235 4.74 5.35 -25.44
N SER A 236 5.23 4.95 -26.61
CA SER A 236 4.36 4.37 -27.64
C SER A 236 3.82 3.02 -27.15
N GLU A 237 2.69 2.59 -27.72
CA GLU A 237 2.12 1.27 -27.39
C GLU A 237 3.13 0.12 -27.63
N THR A 238 3.97 0.24 -28.67
CA THR A 238 5.03 -0.74 -28.97
C THR A 238 6.09 -0.78 -27.86
N GLN A 239 6.54 0.38 -27.38
CA GLN A 239 7.49 0.47 -26.25
C GLN A 239 6.87 -0.09 -24.98
N PHE A 240 5.63 0.28 -24.68
CA PHE A 240 4.90 -0.24 -23.52
C PHE A 240 4.80 -1.77 -23.57
N ALA A 241 4.40 -2.33 -24.72
CA ALA A 241 4.30 -3.79 -24.92
C ALA A 241 5.67 -4.48 -24.76
N LEU A 242 6.75 -3.89 -25.30
CA LEU A 242 8.11 -4.38 -25.14
C LEU A 242 8.53 -4.41 -23.67
N ILE A 243 8.33 -3.29 -22.95
CA ILE A 243 8.66 -3.16 -21.53
C ILE A 243 7.91 -4.25 -20.73
N LEU A 244 6.61 -4.40 -20.93
CA LEU A 244 5.83 -5.45 -20.23
C LEU A 244 6.36 -6.87 -20.57
N GLY A 245 6.71 -7.13 -21.83
CA GLY A 245 7.33 -8.38 -22.24
C GLY A 245 8.66 -8.65 -21.53
N LYS A 246 9.53 -7.62 -21.43
CA LYS A 246 10.81 -7.71 -20.71
C LYS A 246 10.62 -7.88 -19.22
N MET A 247 9.71 -7.12 -18.58
CA MET A 247 9.37 -7.29 -17.16
C MET A 247 8.88 -8.70 -16.87
N ARG A 248 8.08 -9.28 -17.76
CA ARG A 248 7.64 -10.67 -17.64
C ARG A 248 8.81 -11.64 -17.75
N LEU A 249 9.65 -11.50 -18.77
CA LEU A 249 10.83 -12.35 -18.98
C LEU A 249 11.80 -12.28 -17.82
N TYR A 250 11.99 -11.08 -17.20
CA TYR A 250 12.84 -10.89 -16.04
C TYR A 250 12.54 -11.89 -14.92
N ASN A 251 11.26 -12.17 -14.64
CA ASN A 251 10.86 -13.10 -13.58
C ASN A 251 11.29 -14.56 -13.84
N TYR A 252 11.66 -14.91 -15.08
CA TYR A 252 12.05 -16.27 -15.47
C TYR A 252 13.53 -16.38 -15.87
N LEU A 253 14.28 -15.28 -15.78
CA LEU A 253 15.71 -15.30 -16.09
C LEU A 253 16.50 -16.14 -15.08
N PRO A 254 17.53 -16.87 -15.55
CA PRO A 254 18.51 -17.44 -14.64
C PRO A 254 19.15 -16.37 -13.75
N GLN A 255 19.31 -16.66 -12.46
CA GLN A 255 19.88 -15.71 -11.48
C GLN A 255 21.18 -15.04 -11.93
N ARG A 256 22.03 -15.76 -12.66
CA ARG A 256 23.29 -15.21 -13.19
C ARG A 256 23.06 -14.03 -14.14
N ILE A 257 22.03 -14.10 -14.97
CA ILE A 257 21.68 -13.04 -15.94
C ILE A 257 20.96 -11.94 -15.19
N GLN A 258 20.01 -12.30 -14.32
CA GLN A 258 19.20 -11.36 -13.54
C GLN A 258 20.07 -10.41 -12.68
N ARG A 259 21.19 -10.90 -12.12
CA ARG A 259 22.15 -10.08 -11.35
C ARG A 259 22.83 -8.97 -12.15
N GLY A 260 22.85 -9.05 -13.46
CA GLY A 260 23.39 -8.01 -14.36
C GLY A 260 22.36 -6.96 -14.79
N ILE A 261 21.12 -7.09 -14.33
CA ILE A 261 20.00 -6.20 -14.65
C ILE A 261 19.53 -5.56 -13.32
N PRO A 262 19.11 -4.28 -13.30
CA PRO A 262 18.55 -3.68 -12.11
C PRO A 262 17.41 -4.51 -11.51
N GLU A 263 17.37 -4.59 -10.18
CA GLU A 263 16.39 -5.40 -9.48
C GLU A 263 14.97 -4.91 -9.74
N MET A 264 14.09 -5.82 -10.11
CA MET A 264 12.67 -5.56 -10.31
C MET A 264 11.83 -6.52 -9.46
N LEU A 265 11.02 -5.98 -8.56
CA LEU A 265 10.17 -6.73 -7.63
C LEU A 265 8.73 -6.93 -8.14
N ILE A 266 8.44 -6.51 -9.38
CA ILE A 266 7.12 -6.64 -10.00
C ILE A 266 6.97 -8.07 -10.52
N THR A 267 5.99 -8.80 -9.99
CA THR A 267 5.76 -10.20 -10.36
C THR A 267 5.03 -10.35 -11.69
N ASP A 268 5.08 -11.54 -12.28
CA ASP A 268 4.35 -11.85 -13.53
C ASP A 268 2.84 -11.58 -13.42
N SER A 269 2.23 -11.90 -12.29
CA SER A 269 0.81 -11.60 -12.04
C SER A 269 0.50 -10.10 -12.00
N MET A 270 1.44 -9.29 -11.49
CA MET A 270 1.31 -7.83 -11.49
C MET A 270 1.48 -7.25 -12.90
N VAL A 271 2.43 -7.76 -13.68
CA VAL A 271 2.58 -7.37 -15.11
C VAL A 271 1.29 -7.65 -15.88
N ASN A 272 0.66 -8.82 -15.68
CA ASN A 272 -0.64 -9.12 -16.26
C ASN A 272 -1.74 -8.15 -15.80
N SER A 273 -1.69 -7.70 -14.54
CA SER A 273 -2.63 -6.72 -14.01
C SER A 273 -2.43 -5.35 -14.66
N VAL A 274 -1.18 -4.92 -14.86
CA VAL A 274 -0.84 -3.68 -15.59
C VAL A 274 -1.43 -3.71 -17.00
N ALA A 275 -1.16 -4.78 -17.78
CA ALA A 275 -1.68 -4.91 -19.14
C ALA A 275 -3.21 -4.85 -19.18
N ARG A 276 -3.89 -5.52 -18.23
CA ARG A 276 -5.35 -5.53 -18.16
C ARG A 276 -5.92 -4.15 -17.81
N GLN A 277 -5.31 -3.42 -16.88
CA GLN A 277 -5.78 -2.09 -16.46
C GLN A 277 -5.60 -1.07 -17.58
N TYR A 278 -4.50 -1.10 -18.30
CA TYR A 278 -4.23 -0.23 -19.44
C TYR A 278 -5.40 -0.19 -20.45
N TYR A 279 -5.99 -1.36 -20.78
CA TYR A 279 -7.10 -1.41 -21.73
C TYR A 279 -8.50 -1.20 -21.11
N ARG A 280 -8.65 -1.44 -19.81
CA ARG A 280 -9.98 -1.45 -19.17
C ARG A 280 -10.29 -0.19 -18.38
N ASP A 281 -9.29 0.46 -17.84
CA ASP A 281 -9.47 1.65 -17.03
C ASP A 281 -9.46 2.90 -17.93
N PRO A 282 -10.57 3.65 -17.99
CA PRO A 282 -10.67 4.85 -18.83
C PRO A 282 -9.68 5.95 -18.43
N ASN A 283 -9.15 5.93 -17.19
CA ASN A 283 -8.17 6.92 -16.73
C ASN A 283 -6.78 6.72 -17.36
N PHE A 284 -6.50 5.52 -17.89
CA PHE A 284 -5.24 5.19 -18.59
C PHE A 284 -5.44 5.06 -20.10
N ARG A 285 -6.54 5.59 -20.62
CA ARG A 285 -6.73 5.62 -22.07
C ARG A 285 -5.59 6.35 -22.72
N VAL A 286 -5.05 5.68 -23.71
CA VAL A 286 -4.10 6.22 -24.67
C VAL A 286 -4.58 7.60 -25.11
N THR A 287 -3.71 8.58 -25.07
CA THR A 287 -3.95 9.90 -25.64
C THR A 287 -4.38 9.74 -27.10
N ASP A 288 -4.94 10.77 -27.72
CA ASP A 288 -5.30 10.76 -29.15
C ASP A 288 -4.08 10.42 -30.04
N SER A 289 -2.85 10.63 -29.53
CA SER A 289 -1.57 10.25 -30.17
C SER A 289 -1.21 8.76 -30.03
N GLY A 290 -1.88 8.00 -29.17
CA GLY A 290 -1.53 6.59 -28.91
C GLY A 290 -0.38 6.41 -27.92
N GLU A 291 -0.06 7.41 -27.11
CA GLU A 291 1.08 7.41 -26.18
C GLU A 291 0.61 7.38 -24.73
N LEU A 292 1.36 6.66 -23.89
CA LEU A 292 1.17 6.55 -22.45
C LEU A 292 2.26 7.35 -21.73
N SER A 293 1.91 8.25 -20.81
CA SER A 293 2.93 8.93 -20.01
C SER A 293 3.66 7.97 -19.07
N MET A 294 4.92 8.23 -18.76
CA MET A 294 5.65 7.46 -17.74
C MET A 294 5.02 7.61 -16.35
N TRP A 295 4.31 8.71 -16.10
CA TRP A 295 3.50 8.88 -14.90
C TRP A 295 2.33 7.90 -14.84
N ASP A 296 1.60 7.70 -15.92
CA ASP A 296 0.51 6.74 -16.00
C ASP A 296 1.03 5.29 -15.93
N PHE A 297 2.17 5.03 -16.59
CA PHE A 297 2.86 3.75 -16.45
C PHE A 297 3.22 3.43 -15.00
N TYR A 298 3.77 4.40 -14.27
CA TYR A 298 4.06 4.27 -12.84
C TYR A 298 2.80 4.01 -12.01
N ASN A 299 1.71 4.74 -12.28
CA ASN A 299 0.42 4.55 -11.61
C ASN A 299 -0.18 3.15 -11.87
N LEU A 300 -0.03 2.62 -13.07
CA LEU A 300 -0.42 1.25 -13.40
C LEU A 300 0.36 0.23 -12.56
N ILE A 301 1.67 0.41 -12.41
CA ILE A 301 2.52 -0.49 -11.61
C ILE A 301 2.15 -0.39 -10.13
N THR A 302 2.03 0.81 -9.56
CA THR A 302 1.66 1.00 -8.15
C THR A 302 0.28 0.46 -7.84
N GLY A 303 -0.68 0.61 -8.76
CA GLY A 303 -1.99 0.00 -8.67
C GLY A 303 -1.95 -1.53 -8.71
N ALA A 304 -1.08 -2.12 -9.52
CA ALA A 304 -0.86 -3.57 -9.55
C ALA A 304 -0.21 -4.07 -8.25
N CYS A 305 0.74 -3.33 -7.67
CA CYS A 305 1.32 -3.61 -6.36
C CYS A 305 0.25 -3.59 -5.27
N LYS A 306 -0.57 -2.55 -5.22
CA LYS A 306 -1.67 -2.42 -4.25
C LYS A 306 -2.60 -3.63 -4.24
N LYS A 307 -2.90 -4.20 -5.41
CA LYS A 307 -3.80 -5.35 -5.59
C LYS A 307 -3.14 -6.70 -5.44
N GLY A 308 -1.84 -6.81 -5.69
CA GLY A 308 -1.13 -8.09 -5.84
C GLY A 308 -0.07 -8.38 -4.79
N CYS A 309 0.27 -7.42 -3.89
CA CYS A 309 1.29 -7.64 -2.85
C CYS A 309 0.71 -8.30 -1.61
N TYR A 310 1.54 -9.09 -0.92
CA TYR A 310 1.32 -9.34 0.50
C TYR A 310 1.69 -8.09 1.31
N ILE A 311 1.06 -7.93 2.48
CA ILE A 311 1.28 -6.77 3.37
C ILE A 311 2.77 -6.55 3.65
N ASP A 312 3.50 -7.62 3.95
CA ASP A 312 4.92 -7.59 4.32
C ASP A 312 5.90 -7.28 3.18
N THR A 313 5.44 -7.32 1.94
CA THR A 313 6.24 -6.95 0.75
C THR A 313 5.76 -5.69 0.05
N PHE A 314 4.75 -5.04 0.61
CA PHE A 314 4.08 -3.93 -0.02
C PHE A 314 5.01 -2.72 -0.21
N LEU A 315 5.69 -2.29 0.85
CA LEU A 315 6.57 -1.11 0.81
C LEU A 315 7.78 -1.32 -0.12
N ASP A 316 8.41 -2.51 -0.05
CA ASP A 316 9.53 -2.86 -0.93
C ASP A 316 9.15 -2.70 -2.41
N ARG A 317 7.96 -3.19 -2.78
CA ARG A 317 7.48 -3.15 -4.17
C ARG A 317 7.04 -1.76 -4.60
N GLN A 318 6.46 -0.98 -3.69
CA GLN A 318 6.12 0.41 -4.00
C GLN A 318 7.39 1.25 -4.23
N ALA A 319 8.40 1.12 -3.40
CA ALA A 319 9.69 1.80 -3.59
C ALA A 319 10.39 1.33 -4.87
N ASN A 320 10.39 0.02 -5.14
CA ASN A 320 10.95 -0.55 -6.37
C ASN A 320 10.17 -0.11 -7.61
N ALA A 321 8.86 0.06 -7.54
CA ALA A 321 8.04 0.56 -8.64
C ALA A 321 8.50 1.95 -9.12
N LEU A 322 8.78 2.86 -8.19
CA LEU A 322 9.31 4.18 -8.54
C LEU A 322 10.72 4.09 -9.13
N THR A 323 11.61 3.35 -8.47
CA THR A 323 12.99 3.14 -8.95
C THR A 323 13.00 2.55 -10.36
N THR A 324 12.17 1.55 -10.62
CA THR A 324 12.06 0.90 -11.93
C THR A 324 11.50 1.87 -12.98
N SER A 325 10.46 2.65 -12.63
CA SER A 325 9.87 3.60 -13.58
C SER A 325 10.84 4.74 -13.93
N LEU A 326 11.55 5.29 -12.94
CA LEU A 326 12.60 6.30 -13.17
C LEU A 326 13.76 5.74 -14.00
N GLY A 327 14.19 4.52 -13.70
CA GLY A 327 15.27 3.87 -14.45
C GLY A 327 14.87 3.59 -15.90
N ILE A 328 13.65 3.14 -16.17
CA ILE A 328 13.14 2.98 -17.55
C ILE A 328 13.08 4.34 -18.24
N ALA A 329 12.63 5.40 -17.56
CA ALA A 329 12.62 6.76 -18.09
C ALA A 329 14.03 7.27 -18.43
N GLU A 330 15.03 6.92 -17.63
CA GLU A 330 16.44 7.18 -17.90
C GLU A 330 16.91 6.38 -19.12
N GLY A 331 16.61 5.08 -19.19
CA GLY A 331 16.96 4.24 -20.33
C GLY A 331 16.39 4.73 -21.66
N LEU A 332 15.20 5.34 -21.66
CA LEU A 332 14.62 5.97 -22.87
C LEU A 332 15.40 7.22 -23.33
N ARG A 333 16.17 7.85 -22.45
CA ARG A 333 16.99 9.02 -22.75
C ARG A 333 18.45 8.67 -23.06
N ASP A 334 18.92 7.58 -22.47
CA ASP A 334 20.32 7.13 -22.54
C ASP A 334 20.36 5.61 -22.70
N GLU A 335 20.80 5.18 -23.90
CA GLU A 335 20.90 3.74 -24.25
C GLU A 335 21.97 3.00 -23.42
N ASP A 336 22.91 3.70 -22.81
CA ASP A 336 23.94 3.11 -21.95
C ASP A 336 23.49 2.95 -20.49
N SER A 337 22.25 3.35 -20.17
CA SER A 337 21.66 3.13 -18.84
C SER A 337 21.54 1.63 -18.51
N GLY A 338 21.76 1.28 -17.24
CA GLY A 338 21.54 -0.08 -16.74
C GLY A 338 20.12 -0.62 -16.98
N TYR A 339 19.14 0.27 -17.21
CA TYR A 339 17.76 -0.07 -17.51
C TYR A 339 17.46 -0.28 -18.99
N SER A 340 18.43 -0.06 -19.88
CA SER A 340 18.27 -0.25 -21.33
C SER A 340 17.82 -1.67 -21.70
N TRP A 341 18.13 -2.66 -20.87
CA TRP A 341 17.63 -4.04 -21.04
C TRP A 341 16.10 -4.13 -21.10
N PHE A 342 15.37 -3.26 -20.41
CA PHE A 342 13.91 -3.28 -20.42
C PHE A 342 13.30 -2.67 -21.68
N ILE A 343 14.06 -1.95 -22.46
CA ILE A 343 13.58 -1.17 -23.61
C ILE A 343 14.22 -1.59 -24.94
N SER A 344 15.17 -2.55 -24.94
CA SER A 344 15.92 -3.02 -26.11
C SER A 344 15.55 -4.44 -26.55
#